data_73a0e32513de0b3c1c65b51ff46ed89d
#
_entry.id   73a0e32513de0b3c1c65b51ff46ed89d
#
_cell.length_a   1.000
_cell.length_b   1.000
_cell.length_c   1.000
_cell.angle_alpha   90.00
_cell.angle_beta   90.00
_cell.angle_gamma   90.00
#
_symmetry.space_group_name_H-M   'P 1'
#
loop_
_entity.id
_entity.type
_entity.pdbx_description
1 polymer ?
#
loop_
_entity_poly.entity_id
_entity_poly.type
_entity_poly.pdbx_seq_one_letter_code
_entity_poly.pdbx_strand_id
1 'polypeptide(L)'
;EKVTDAMMDSISSMKKTDDGSEMEPNSVYMMAHSGARGSVTQMKQLGGMRGLMAKPNGEIIETPIISNFKEGLSVLEYFNSTHGARKGLSDTALKTANSGYLTRRLVDVAQDCIVREWDCGTDKSITARAAVNDGEVVSSMAERILGRVLAEDVIHPATGETLGKCNDLVDERQADTIDAANLVSLQIRSPLTCESDDGICAACYGRDLARGHGVNPGEAVGIIAAQSIGEPGTQLTMRTFHIGGVAQGGQQSFQDASQAGKIDIRKANILVNRDGEQIVMGRNVELVVVDENGQ
;
A
#
# COMPACT_ATOMS: atom_id res chain seq x y z
N GLU A 1 19.95 -8.33 -5.43
CA GLU A 1 19.45 -7.48 -6.50
C GLU A 1 19.91 -8.05 -7.84
N LYS A 2 21.16 -7.98 -8.24
CA LYS A 2 21.69 -8.51 -9.51
C LYS A 2 21.32 -9.98 -9.82
N VAL A 3 21.29 -10.86 -8.82
CA VAL A 3 20.88 -12.27 -8.98
C VAL A 3 19.38 -12.36 -9.25
N THR A 4 18.59 -11.49 -8.62
CA THR A 4 17.13 -11.43 -8.82
C THR A 4 16.82 -10.94 -10.22
N ASP A 5 17.48 -9.91 -10.68
CA ASP A 5 17.31 -9.32 -12.01
C ASP A 5 17.69 -10.34 -13.10
N ALA A 6 18.86 -10.97 -12.99
CA ALA A 6 19.29 -12.01 -13.93
C ALA A 6 18.33 -13.22 -13.97
N MET A 7 17.76 -13.61 -12.83
CA MET A 7 16.77 -14.68 -12.75
C MET A 7 15.47 -14.24 -13.44
N MET A 8 15.00 -13.04 -13.18
CA MET A 8 13.78 -12.52 -13.79
C MET A 8 13.92 -12.36 -15.29
N ASP A 9 15.06 -11.87 -15.77
CA ASP A 9 15.36 -11.77 -17.20
C ASP A 9 15.39 -13.15 -17.86
N SER A 10 15.96 -14.15 -17.20
CA SER A 10 15.98 -15.53 -17.70
C SER A 10 14.59 -16.17 -17.79
N ILE A 11 13.68 -15.83 -16.86
CA ILE A 11 12.32 -16.41 -16.81
C ILE A 11 11.37 -15.63 -17.72
N SER A 12 11.58 -14.31 -17.88
CA SER A 12 10.77 -13.44 -18.74
C SER A 12 11.12 -13.60 -20.22
N SER A 13 12.37 -14.01 -20.54
CA SER A 13 12.83 -14.18 -21.91
C SER A 13 12.02 -15.25 -22.63
N MET A 14 11.27 -14.85 -23.66
CA MET A 14 10.60 -15.78 -24.57
C MET A 14 11.68 -16.51 -25.39
N LYS A 15 11.80 -17.80 -25.18
CA LYS A 15 12.68 -18.62 -26.02
C LYS A 15 11.98 -18.83 -27.35
N LYS A 16 12.68 -18.60 -28.46
CA LYS A 16 12.19 -18.98 -29.78
C LYS A 16 12.43 -20.48 -29.97
N THR A 17 11.44 -21.16 -30.49
CA THR A 17 11.55 -22.56 -30.91
C THR A 17 12.47 -22.65 -32.12
N ASP A 18 13.09 -23.79 -32.39
CA ASP A 18 13.98 -24.04 -33.54
C ASP A 18 13.29 -23.71 -34.88
N ASP A 19 11.96 -23.75 -34.94
CA ASP A 19 11.12 -23.37 -36.09
C ASP A 19 10.85 -21.85 -36.21
N GLY A 20 11.44 -21.02 -35.31
CA GLY A 20 11.25 -19.56 -35.34
C GLY A 20 9.91 -19.04 -34.80
N SER A 21 9.05 -19.92 -34.30
CA SER A 21 7.83 -19.54 -33.61
C SER A 21 8.13 -19.08 -32.17
N GLU A 22 7.43 -18.08 -31.70
CA GLU A 22 7.52 -17.62 -30.31
C GLU A 22 6.96 -18.69 -29.38
N MET A 23 7.77 -19.10 -28.40
CA MET A 23 7.35 -20.05 -27.38
C MET A 23 6.38 -19.36 -26.44
N GLU A 24 5.40 -20.09 -25.91
CA GLU A 24 4.50 -19.57 -24.90
C GLU A 24 5.30 -19.00 -23.70
N PRO A 25 4.84 -17.88 -23.12
CA PRO A 25 5.51 -17.29 -21.98
C PRO A 25 5.50 -18.25 -20.78
N ASN A 26 6.55 -18.21 -19.97
CA ASN A 26 6.68 -19.09 -18.81
C ASN A 26 5.50 -18.88 -17.85
N SER A 27 4.76 -19.96 -17.56
CA SER A 27 3.57 -19.92 -16.70
C SER A 27 3.85 -19.40 -15.28
N VAL A 28 5.03 -19.67 -14.74
CA VAL A 28 5.46 -19.18 -13.42
C VAL A 28 5.66 -17.66 -13.46
N TYR A 29 6.30 -17.16 -14.53
CA TYR A 29 6.45 -15.73 -14.74
C TYR A 29 5.07 -15.04 -14.89
N MET A 30 4.19 -15.60 -15.69
CA MET A 30 2.83 -15.06 -15.87
C MET A 30 2.07 -14.95 -14.54
N MET A 31 2.11 -15.98 -13.70
CA MET A 31 1.44 -15.96 -12.39
C MET A 31 2.03 -14.92 -11.44
N ALA A 32 3.34 -14.80 -11.40
CA ALA A 32 4.00 -13.84 -10.51
C ALA A 32 3.89 -12.40 -11.00
N HIS A 33 4.00 -12.17 -12.31
CA HIS A 33 3.89 -10.85 -12.92
C HIS A 33 2.46 -10.30 -12.85
N SER A 34 1.45 -11.15 -13.07
CA SER A 34 0.04 -10.75 -12.93
C SER A 34 -0.42 -10.56 -11.48
N GLY A 35 0.40 -10.98 -10.50
CA GLY A 35 0.03 -10.93 -9.09
C GLY A 35 -0.97 -12.01 -8.65
N ALA A 36 -1.36 -12.93 -9.54
CA ALA A 36 -2.31 -13.99 -9.22
C ALA A 36 -1.79 -14.93 -8.13
N ARG A 37 -0.54 -15.32 -8.22
CA ARG A 37 0.11 -16.19 -7.22
C ARG A 37 1.61 -16.06 -7.24
N GLY A 38 2.19 -16.00 -6.03
CA GLY A 38 3.64 -15.89 -5.87
C GLY A 38 4.14 -14.43 -5.95
N SER A 39 5.41 -14.26 -5.64
CA SER A 39 6.12 -13.00 -5.75
C SER A 39 7.55 -13.23 -6.24
N VAL A 40 8.21 -12.19 -6.73
CA VAL A 40 9.61 -12.24 -7.15
C VAL A 40 10.52 -12.76 -6.02
N THR A 41 10.26 -12.37 -4.77
CA THR A 41 11.00 -12.83 -3.60
C THR A 41 10.86 -14.34 -3.37
N GLN A 42 9.66 -14.90 -3.57
CA GLN A 42 9.44 -16.34 -3.44
C GLN A 42 10.14 -17.12 -4.56
N MET A 43 10.09 -16.63 -5.80
CA MET A 43 10.81 -17.21 -6.93
C MET A 43 12.33 -17.19 -6.71
N LYS A 44 12.86 -16.08 -6.20
CA LYS A 44 14.27 -15.94 -5.82
C LYS A 44 14.69 -17.00 -4.80
N GLN A 45 13.88 -17.27 -3.79
CA GLN A 45 14.17 -18.29 -2.78
C GLN A 45 14.16 -19.72 -3.34
N LEU A 46 13.35 -19.98 -4.36
CA LEU A 46 13.21 -21.30 -4.97
C LEU A 46 14.31 -21.61 -5.98
N GLY A 47 14.66 -20.65 -6.85
CA GLY A 47 15.57 -20.90 -7.98
C GLY A 47 16.83 -20.02 -8.02
N GLY A 48 16.89 -19.00 -7.18
CA GLY A 48 18.02 -18.09 -7.10
C GLY A 48 18.87 -18.32 -5.85
N MET A 49 18.85 -17.38 -4.95
CA MET A 49 19.58 -17.39 -3.67
C MET A 49 18.64 -16.90 -2.55
N ARG A 50 18.63 -17.57 -1.41
CA ARG A 50 17.76 -17.18 -0.32
C ARG A 50 18.12 -15.80 0.27
N GLY A 51 19.42 -15.52 0.47
CA GLY A 51 19.93 -14.22 0.88
C GLY A 51 20.09 -14.04 2.39
N LEU A 52 20.04 -12.79 2.85
CA LEU A 52 20.28 -12.44 4.25
C LEU A 52 19.06 -12.77 5.11
N MET A 53 19.33 -13.31 6.31
CA MET A 53 18.30 -13.66 7.29
C MET A 53 18.30 -12.68 8.46
N ALA A 54 17.13 -12.42 9.03
CA ALA A 54 16.98 -11.61 10.23
C ALA A 54 16.91 -12.48 11.48
N LYS A 55 17.61 -12.06 12.55
CA LYS A 55 17.45 -12.59 13.90
C LYS A 55 16.10 -12.19 14.49
N PRO A 56 15.64 -12.82 15.57
CA PRO A 56 14.39 -12.43 16.23
C PRO A 56 14.36 -10.97 16.72
N ASN A 57 15.51 -10.39 17.06
CA ASN A 57 15.65 -8.98 17.48
C ASN A 57 15.65 -7.97 16.31
N GLY A 58 15.58 -8.44 15.07
CA GLY A 58 15.59 -7.59 13.86
C GLY A 58 16.96 -7.36 13.25
N GLU A 59 18.06 -7.74 13.94
CA GLU A 59 19.41 -7.65 13.37
C GLU A 59 19.57 -8.63 12.19
N ILE A 60 20.33 -8.21 11.18
CA ILE A 60 20.65 -9.05 10.02
C ILE A 60 21.84 -9.95 10.37
N ILE A 61 21.71 -11.23 10.03
CA ILE A 61 22.84 -12.19 10.13
C ILE A 61 23.79 -11.88 8.96
N GLU A 62 25.06 -11.60 9.29
CA GLU A 62 26.08 -11.19 8.30
C GLU A 62 26.34 -12.26 7.24
N THR A 63 26.22 -13.54 7.59
CA THR A 63 26.44 -14.65 6.66
C THR A 63 25.19 -14.89 5.81
N PRO A 64 25.21 -14.62 4.50
CA PRO A 64 24.07 -14.86 3.63
C PRO A 64 23.88 -16.35 3.37
N ILE A 65 22.64 -16.75 3.11
CA ILE A 65 22.32 -18.08 2.60
C ILE A 65 22.43 -18.04 1.07
N ILE A 66 23.42 -18.72 0.53
CA ILE A 66 23.71 -18.74 -0.91
C ILE A 66 22.82 -19.77 -1.61
N SER A 67 22.56 -20.90 -0.95
CA SER A 67 21.73 -21.98 -1.48
C SER A 67 20.27 -21.57 -1.65
N ASN A 68 19.58 -22.22 -2.58
CA ASN A 68 18.13 -22.10 -2.79
C ASN A 68 17.42 -23.37 -2.30
N PHE A 69 16.09 -23.32 -2.26
CA PHE A 69 15.28 -24.47 -1.81
C PHE A 69 15.35 -25.66 -2.77
N LYS A 70 15.60 -25.43 -4.06
CA LYS A 70 15.70 -26.51 -5.06
C LYS A 70 16.97 -27.34 -4.86
N GLU A 71 18.10 -26.70 -4.56
CA GLU A 71 19.37 -27.36 -4.30
C GLU A 71 19.45 -27.95 -2.89
N GLY A 72 18.70 -27.37 -1.96
CA GLY A 72 18.74 -27.70 -0.55
C GLY A 72 19.74 -26.84 0.23
N LEU A 73 19.46 -26.62 1.49
CA LEU A 73 20.28 -25.82 2.40
C LEU A 73 21.28 -26.71 3.13
N SER A 74 22.49 -26.19 3.39
CA SER A 74 23.40 -26.82 4.34
C SER A 74 22.83 -26.79 5.76
N VAL A 75 23.34 -27.64 6.66
CA VAL A 75 22.86 -27.74 8.04
C VAL A 75 22.93 -26.39 8.76
N LEU A 76 24.02 -25.65 8.56
CA LEU A 76 24.22 -24.34 9.17
C LEU A 76 23.25 -23.29 8.63
N GLU A 77 23.07 -23.26 7.30
CA GLU A 77 22.12 -22.37 6.64
C GLU A 77 20.67 -22.67 7.06
N TYR A 78 20.33 -23.96 7.20
CA TYR A 78 19.03 -24.37 7.72
C TYR A 78 18.83 -23.87 9.12
N PHE A 79 19.82 -24.05 10.02
CA PHE A 79 19.74 -23.56 11.39
C PHE A 79 19.52 -22.04 11.44
N ASN A 80 20.29 -21.26 10.69
CA ASN A 80 20.14 -19.81 10.62
C ASN A 80 18.72 -19.41 10.14
N SER A 81 18.15 -20.18 9.22
CA SER A 81 16.81 -19.91 8.70
C SER A 81 15.68 -20.20 9.72
N THR A 82 15.94 -21.08 10.70
CA THR A 82 14.90 -21.42 11.70
C THR A 82 14.54 -20.26 12.60
N HIS A 83 15.44 -19.31 12.83
CA HIS A 83 15.15 -18.10 13.61
C HIS A 83 14.03 -17.28 12.98
N GLY A 84 14.10 -17.05 11.67
CA GLY A 84 13.06 -16.33 10.94
C GLY A 84 11.74 -17.09 10.88
N ALA A 85 11.79 -18.41 10.70
CA ALA A 85 10.59 -19.26 10.68
C ALA A 85 9.88 -19.23 12.03
N ARG A 86 10.62 -19.40 13.14
CA ARG A 86 10.05 -19.39 14.51
C ARG A 86 9.43 -18.03 14.84
N LYS A 87 10.13 -16.93 14.50
CA LYS A 87 9.58 -15.58 14.69
C LYS A 87 8.29 -15.39 13.86
N GLY A 88 8.30 -15.81 12.59
CA GLY A 88 7.14 -15.72 11.72
C GLY A 88 5.92 -16.47 12.26
N LEU A 89 6.09 -17.67 12.81
CA LEU A 89 5.02 -18.43 13.44
C LEU A 89 4.45 -17.71 14.69
N SER A 90 5.33 -17.19 15.55
CA SER A 90 4.92 -16.44 16.73
C SER A 90 4.20 -15.15 16.36
N ASP A 91 4.76 -14.37 15.42
CA ASP A 91 4.17 -13.13 14.96
C ASP A 91 2.79 -13.34 14.32
N THR A 92 2.62 -14.43 13.54
CA THR A 92 1.33 -14.76 12.93
C THR A 92 0.28 -15.01 13.99
N ALA A 93 0.58 -15.79 15.03
CA ALA A 93 -0.36 -16.11 16.10
C ALA A 93 -0.80 -14.84 16.88
N LEU A 94 0.16 -13.97 17.22
CA LEU A 94 -0.12 -12.74 17.97
C LEU A 94 -0.87 -11.71 17.11
N LYS A 95 -0.44 -11.50 15.87
CA LYS A 95 -1.06 -10.52 14.98
C LYS A 95 -2.48 -10.90 14.57
N THR A 96 -2.78 -12.20 14.41
CA THR A 96 -4.13 -12.69 14.13
C THR A 96 -5.10 -12.27 15.23
N ALA A 97 -4.70 -12.43 16.51
CA ALA A 97 -5.51 -11.99 17.64
C ALA A 97 -5.74 -10.47 17.64
N ASN A 98 -4.67 -9.70 17.36
CA ASN A 98 -4.76 -8.23 17.29
C ASN A 98 -5.65 -7.76 16.14
N SER A 99 -5.57 -8.40 14.97
CA SER A 99 -6.43 -8.10 13.83
C SER A 99 -7.90 -8.37 14.13
N GLY A 100 -8.20 -9.51 14.78
CA GLY A 100 -9.56 -9.83 15.19
C GLY A 100 -10.11 -8.86 16.23
N TYR A 101 -9.30 -8.44 17.20
CA TYR A 101 -9.68 -7.46 18.19
C TYR A 101 -9.90 -6.06 17.56
N LEU A 102 -9.05 -5.65 16.63
CA LEU A 102 -9.24 -4.39 15.88
C LEU A 102 -10.56 -4.42 15.10
N THR A 103 -10.84 -5.50 14.38
CA THR A 103 -12.09 -5.64 13.61
C THR A 103 -13.31 -5.53 14.51
N ARG A 104 -13.29 -6.22 15.67
CA ARG A 104 -14.38 -6.12 16.65
C ARG A 104 -14.59 -4.68 17.12
N ARG A 105 -13.53 -3.98 17.50
CA ARG A 105 -13.63 -2.59 17.94
C ARG A 105 -14.17 -1.66 16.84
N LEU A 106 -13.75 -1.88 15.60
CA LEU A 106 -14.28 -1.11 14.46
C LEU A 106 -15.77 -1.36 14.26
N VAL A 107 -16.22 -2.61 14.37
CA VAL A 107 -17.64 -2.95 14.27
C VAL A 107 -18.42 -2.32 15.42
N ASP A 108 -17.95 -2.41 16.66
CA ASP A 108 -18.62 -1.83 17.84
C ASP A 108 -18.82 -0.31 17.69
N VAL A 109 -17.89 0.40 17.07
CA VAL A 109 -17.99 1.85 16.83
C VAL A 109 -18.84 2.19 15.61
N ALA A 110 -18.75 1.39 14.53
CA ALA A 110 -19.34 1.72 13.24
C ALA A 110 -20.73 1.09 13.02
N GLN A 111 -21.24 0.25 13.93
CA GLN A 111 -22.49 -0.47 13.74
C GLN A 111 -23.71 0.45 13.57
N ASP A 112 -23.67 1.64 14.15
CA ASP A 112 -24.76 2.62 14.07
C ASP A 112 -24.73 3.43 12.76
N CYS A 113 -23.66 3.32 11.96
CA CYS A 113 -23.59 3.94 10.64
C CYS A 113 -24.41 3.15 9.62
N ILE A 114 -25.71 3.40 9.60
CA ILE A 114 -26.68 2.80 8.69
C ILE A 114 -27.21 3.89 7.77
N VAL A 115 -27.47 3.57 6.50
CA VAL A 115 -28.14 4.49 5.58
C VAL A 115 -29.61 4.58 5.97
N ARG A 116 -30.07 5.77 6.43
CA ARG A 116 -31.42 5.96 6.94
C ARG A 116 -32.35 6.63 5.95
N GLU A 117 -31.85 7.57 5.18
CA GLU A 117 -32.63 8.41 4.27
C GLU A 117 -31.94 8.56 2.91
N TRP A 118 -32.66 9.06 1.92
CA TRP A 118 -32.12 9.27 0.59
C TRP A 118 -31.20 10.48 0.53
N ASP A 119 -31.59 11.59 1.13
CA ASP A 119 -30.84 12.86 1.09
C ASP A 119 -31.10 13.67 2.36
N CYS A 120 -30.05 14.10 3.03
CA CYS A 120 -30.14 14.98 4.21
C CYS A 120 -30.24 16.46 3.86
N GLY A 121 -30.13 16.85 2.58
CA GLY A 121 -30.22 18.23 2.11
C GLY A 121 -29.06 19.13 2.54
N THR A 122 -27.92 18.60 2.95
CA THR A 122 -26.78 19.41 3.38
C THR A 122 -26.11 20.15 2.23
N ASP A 123 -25.71 21.40 2.46
CA ASP A 123 -24.89 22.20 1.56
C ASP A 123 -23.37 21.99 1.81
N LYS A 124 -23.01 21.20 2.83
CA LYS A 124 -21.62 20.94 3.16
C LYS A 124 -20.99 19.93 2.22
N SER A 125 -19.77 20.21 1.80
CA SER A 125 -19.02 19.39 0.85
C SER A 125 -17.57 19.19 1.29
N ILE A 126 -16.87 18.26 0.62
CA ILE A 126 -15.43 18.06 0.73
C ILE A 126 -14.79 18.31 -0.62
N THR A 127 -13.67 19.04 -0.60
CA THR A 127 -12.91 19.30 -1.82
C THR A 127 -12.07 18.08 -2.19
N ALA A 128 -12.39 17.44 -3.31
CA ALA A 128 -11.57 16.40 -3.92
C ALA A 128 -10.49 17.02 -4.81
N ARG A 129 -9.27 16.48 -4.74
CA ARG A 129 -8.13 16.83 -5.59
C ARG A 129 -7.38 15.56 -5.93
N ALA A 130 -6.69 15.54 -7.06
CA ALA A 130 -5.75 14.46 -7.36
C ALA A 130 -4.65 14.41 -6.28
N ALA A 131 -4.28 13.21 -5.86
CA ALA A 131 -3.19 13.03 -4.91
C ALA A 131 -1.88 12.97 -5.68
N VAL A 132 -1.02 13.96 -5.47
CA VAL A 132 0.32 14.06 -6.07
C VAL A 132 1.35 13.94 -4.96
N ASN A 133 2.33 13.04 -5.12
CA ASN A 133 3.47 12.88 -4.24
C ASN A 133 4.75 12.99 -5.06
N ASP A 134 5.66 13.87 -4.70
CA ASP A 134 6.94 14.13 -5.37
C ASP A 134 6.83 14.34 -6.90
N GLY A 135 5.71 14.90 -7.36
CA GLY A 135 5.45 15.16 -8.78
C GLY A 135 4.82 13.99 -9.54
N GLU A 136 4.65 12.83 -8.93
CA GLU A 136 3.90 11.71 -9.49
C GLU A 136 2.46 11.70 -8.98
N VAL A 137 1.51 11.45 -9.89
CA VAL A 137 0.09 11.30 -9.54
C VAL A 137 -0.10 9.91 -8.92
N VAL A 138 -0.28 9.86 -7.60
CA VAL A 138 -0.53 8.61 -6.84
C VAL A 138 -1.97 8.13 -7.04
N SER A 139 -2.92 9.06 -7.10
CA SER A 139 -4.33 8.76 -7.36
C SER A 139 -4.93 9.87 -8.20
N SER A 140 -5.52 9.51 -9.34
CA SER A 140 -6.15 10.44 -10.26
C SER A 140 -7.41 11.09 -9.66
N MET A 141 -7.87 12.16 -10.29
CA MET A 141 -9.14 12.76 -9.91
C MET A 141 -10.29 11.76 -10.11
N ALA A 142 -10.28 11.01 -11.22
CA ALA A 142 -11.30 10.01 -11.54
C ALA A 142 -11.44 8.97 -10.43
N GLU A 143 -10.33 8.41 -9.93
CA GLU A 143 -10.37 7.42 -8.84
C GLU A 143 -10.96 7.96 -7.54
N ARG A 144 -10.77 9.26 -7.27
CA ARG A 144 -11.22 9.88 -6.02
C ARG A 144 -12.68 10.28 -6.04
N ILE A 145 -13.24 10.56 -7.21
CA ILE A 145 -14.63 11.00 -7.37
C ILE A 145 -15.58 9.86 -7.79
N LEU A 146 -15.04 8.77 -8.31
CA LEU A 146 -15.82 7.61 -8.74
C LEU A 146 -16.74 7.13 -7.63
N GLY A 147 -18.03 7.02 -7.94
CA GLY A 147 -19.06 6.59 -6.98
C GLY A 147 -19.40 7.61 -5.90
N ARG A 148 -18.90 8.85 -5.99
CA ARG A 148 -19.31 9.96 -5.13
C ARG A 148 -20.44 10.76 -5.77
N VAL A 149 -21.15 11.52 -4.96
CA VAL A 149 -22.20 12.44 -5.41
C VAL A 149 -21.62 13.84 -5.46
N LEU A 150 -21.89 14.56 -6.56
CA LEU A 150 -21.45 15.93 -6.74
C LEU A 150 -22.23 16.88 -5.80
N ALA A 151 -21.50 17.81 -5.17
CA ALA A 151 -22.12 18.83 -4.32
C ALA A 151 -22.48 20.11 -5.09
N GLU A 152 -21.83 20.33 -6.24
CA GLU A 152 -22.01 21.50 -7.10
C GLU A 152 -22.05 21.08 -8.57
N ASP A 153 -22.57 21.97 -9.42
CA ASP A 153 -22.53 21.76 -10.86
C ASP A 153 -21.10 21.86 -11.38
N VAL A 154 -20.65 20.84 -12.11
CA VAL A 154 -19.30 20.78 -12.68
C VAL A 154 -19.32 21.30 -14.11
N ILE A 155 -18.62 22.40 -14.36
CA ILE A 155 -18.53 23.05 -15.66
C ILE A 155 -17.13 22.89 -16.22
N HIS A 156 -17.02 22.52 -17.49
CA HIS A 156 -15.75 22.42 -18.20
C HIS A 156 -15.10 23.81 -18.34
N PRO A 157 -13.85 24.04 -17.88
CA PRO A 157 -13.25 25.37 -17.82
C PRO A 157 -13.02 26.01 -19.20
N ALA A 158 -12.83 25.21 -20.25
CA ALA A 158 -12.57 25.73 -21.59
C ALA A 158 -13.83 25.82 -22.47
N THR A 159 -14.76 24.85 -22.38
CA THR A 159 -15.95 24.78 -23.27
C THR A 159 -17.20 25.39 -22.64
N GLY A 160 -17.25 25.51 -21.31
CA GLY A 160 -18.44 25.95 -20.58
C GLY A 160 -19.57 24.93 -20.56
N GLU A 161 -19.33 23.70 -21.01
CA GLU A 161 -20.31 22.61 -20.96
C GLU A 161 -20.44 22.05 -19.53
N THR A 162 -21.63 21.68 -19.14
CA THR A 162 -21.89 21.04 -17.85
C THR A 162 -21.52 19.56 -17.93
N LEU A 163 -20.49 19.14 -17.20
CA LEU A 163 -20.01 17.77 -17.12
C LEU A 163 -20.79 16.91 -16.11
N GLY A 164 -21.37 17.53 -15.11
CA GLY A 164 -22.21 16.89 -14.10
C GLY A 164 -23.01 17.93 -13.33
N LYS A 165 -24.18 17.54 -12.85
CA LYS A 165 -25.05 18.40 -12.05
C LYS A 165 -24.91 18.10 -10.56
N CYS A 166 -25.27 19.05 -9.73
CA CYS A 166 -25.41 18.86 -8.30
C CYS A 166 -26.33 17.66 -8.01
N ASN A 167 -25.95 16.83 -7.06
CA ASN A 167 -26.60 15.57 -6.66
C ASN A 167 -26.53 14.42 -7.70
N ASP A 168 -25.77 14.55 -8.78
CA ASP A 168 -25.50 13.43 -9.67
C ASP A 168 -24.49 12.47 -9.05
N LEU A 169 -24.75 11.15 -9.18
CA LEU A 169 -23.81 10.10 -8.82
C LEU A 169 -22.82 9.91 -9.96
N VAL A 170 -21.53 10.13 -9.69
CA VAL A 170 -20.47 10.01 -10.68
C VAL A 170 -20.24 8.56 -11.06
N ASP A 171 -20.50 8.21 -12.31
CA ASP A 171 -20.19 6.93 -12.92
C ASP A 171 -18.77 6.94 -13.56
N GLU A 172 -18.34 5.80 -14.10
CA GLU A 172 -17.03 5.64 -14.72
C GLU A 172 -16.82 6.62 -15.90
N ARG A 173 -17.84 6.81 -16.74
CA ARG A 173 -17.76 7.67 -17.93
C ARG A 173 -17.66 9.14 -17.55
N GLN A 174 -18.44 9.55 -16.57
CA GLN A 174 -18.38 10.91 -16.04
C GLN A 174 -17.03 11.16 -15.34
N ALA A 175 -16.52 10.20 -14.57
CA ALA A 175 -15.23 10.31 -13.91
C ALA A 175 -14.09 10.51 -14.92
N ASP A 176 -14.06 9.73 -16.00
CA ASP A 176 -13.08 9.85 -17.08
C ASP A 176 -13.18 11.20 -17.82
N THR A 177 -14.41 11.66 -18.05
CA THR A 177 -14.66 12.96 -18.72
C THR A 177 -14.20 14.14 -17.85
N ILE A 178 -14.44 14.07 -16.54
CA ILE A 178 -14.02 15.09 -15.57
C ILE A 178 -12.50 15.10 -15.42
N ASP A 179 -11.86 13.93 -15.41
CA ASP A 179 -10.39 13.81 -15.32
C ASP A 179 -9.72 14.39 -16.58
N ALA A 180 -10.28 14.10 -17.76
CA ALA A 180 -9.81 14.66 -19.04
C ALA A 180 -9.93 16.19 -19.10
N ALA A 181 -10.87 16.79 -18.36
CA ALA A 181 -11.02 18.24 -18.26
C ALA A 181 -9.95 18.91 -17.38
N ASN A 182 -9.07 18.14 -16.72
CA ASN A 182 -7.96 18.61 -15.88
C ASN A 182 -8.39 19.62 -14.82
N LEU A 183 -9.48 19.35 -14.13
CA LEU A 183 -9.95 20.19 -13.02
C LEU A 183 -9.02 20.06 -11.82
N VAL A 184 -8.65 21.18 -11.20
CA VAL A 184 -7.74 21.20 -10.03
C VAL A 184 -8.44 20.69 -8.77
N SER A 185 -9.73 20.98 -8.64
CA SER A 185 -10.52 20.59 -7.47
C SER A 185 -11.99 20.48 -7.81
N LEU A 186 -12.68 19.63 -7.08
CA LEU A 186 -14.11 19.38 -7.23
C LEU A 186 -14.77 19.26 -5.85
N GLN A 187 -16.00 19.73 -5.72
CA GLN A 187 -16.78 19.59 -4.50
C GLN A 187 -17.64 18.31 -4.57
N ILE A 188 -17.43 17.42 -3.60
CA ILE A 188 -18.17 16.15 -3.50
C ILE A 188 -18.86 16.03 -2.15
N ARG A 189 -19.96 15.32 -2.11
CA ARG A 189 -20.65 14.95 -0.86
C ARG A 189 -19.88 13.83 -0.16
N SER A 190 -19.91 13.82 1.17
CA SER A 190 -19.21 12.83 1.98
C SER A 190 -20.01 12.46 3.23
N PRO A 191 -19.88 11.22 3.72
CA PRO A 191 -20.41 10.82 5.02
C PRO A 191 -19.91 11.67 6.19
N LEU A 192 -18.70 12.27 6.07
CA LEU A 192 -18.12 13.12 7.11
C LEU A 192 -18.84 14.45 7.29
N THR A 193 -19.54 14.93 6.27
CA THR A 193 -20.28 16.19 6.26
C THR A 193 -21.80 15.98 6.25
N CYS A 194 -22.24 14.73 6.43
CA CYS A 194 -23.65 14.40 6.47
C CYS A 194 -24.33 15.02 7.72
N GLU A 195 -25.50 15.59 7.55
CA GLU A 195 -26.31 16.22 8.61
C GLU A 195 -27.55 15.40 8.98
N SER A 196 -27.54 14.10 8.64
CA SER A 196 -28.60 13.17 9.10
C SER A 196 -28.49 12.98 10.61
N ASP A 197 -29.64 13.04 11.31
CA ASP A 197 -29.69 12.91 12.77
C ASP A 197 -29.22 11.54 13.24
N ASP A 198 -29.60 10.49 12.51
CA ASP A 198 -29.23 9.10 12.80
C ASP A 198 -28.58 8.44 11.57
N GLY A 199 -27.35 7.95 11.72
CA GLY A 199 -26.65 7.27 10.64
C GLY A 199 -26.17 8.22 9.54
N ILE A 200 -26.36 7.85 8.28
CA ILE A 200 -25.97 8.63 7.10
C ILE A 200 -27.05 8.58 6.02
N CYS A 201 -27.05 9.55 5.10
CA CYS A 201 -27.94 9.53 3.94
C CYS A 201 -27.28 8.87 2.72
N ALA A 202 -28.10 8.37 1.79
CA ALA A 202 -27.63 7.69 0.58
C ALA A 202 -26.82 8.62 -0.34
N ALA A 203 -27.23 9.88 -0.50
CA ALA A 203 -26.52 10.85 -1.33
C ALA A 203 -25.12 11.20 -0.78
N CYS A 204 -24.94 11.30 0.55
CA CYS A 204 -23.63 11.54 1.15
C CYS A 204 -22.72 10.31 1.08
N TYR A 205 -23.27 9.10 1.13
CA TYR A 205 -22.51 7.88 0.96
C TYR A 205 -22.11 7.65 -0.49
N GLY A 206 -23.07 7.74 -1.41
CA GLY A 206 -22.87 7.55 -2.84
C GLY A 206 -23.17 6.12 -3.32
N ARG A 207 -22.23 5.53 -4.05
CA ARG A 207 -22.38 4.25 -4.74
C ARG A 207 -22.25 3.05 -3.81
N ASP A 208 -23.13 2.09 -3.96
CA ASP A 208 -22.96 0.73 -3.44
C ASP A 208 -21.92 -0.01 -4.31
N LEU A 209 -20.77 -0.34 -3.72
CA LEU A 209 -19.65 -0.98 -4.42
C LEU A 209 -19.99 -2.39 -4.91
N ALA A 210 -20.94 -3.08 -4.27
CA ALA A 210 -21.34 -4.43 -4.67
C ALA A 210 -22.28 -4.43 -5.88
N ARG A 211 -23.18 -3.44 -5.96
CA ARG A 211 -24.23 -3.41 -6.98
C ARG A 211 -24.02 -2.37 -8.07
N GLY A 212 -23.13 -1.39 -7.84
CA GLY A 212 -22.76 -0.39 -8.82
C GLY A 212 -23.73 0.78 -9.00
N HIS A 213 -24.83 0.82 -8.26
CA HIS A 213 -25.78 1.94 -8.23
C HIS A 213 -25.77 2.65 -6.87
N GLY A 214 -26.53 3.73 -6.71
CA GLY A 214 -26.66 4.44 -5.43
C GLY A 214 -27.11 3.48 -4.32
N VAL A 215 -26.56 3.69 -3.11
CA VAL A 215 -26.87 2.84 -1.96
C VAL A 215 -28.34 2.96 -1.55
N ASN A 216 -28.93 1.86 -1.13
CA ASN A 216 -30.31 1.85 -0.64
C ASN A 216 -30.38 2.17 0.86
N PRO A 217 -31.43 2.86 1.32
CA PRO A 217 -31.71 2.98 2.75
C PRO A 217 -31.85 1.61 3.42
N GLY A 218 -31.31 1.48 4.63
CA GLY A 218 -31.26 0.24 5.39
C GLY A 218 -29.93 -0.51 5.31
N GLU A 219 -28.99 -0.12 4.44
CA GLU A 219 -27.69 -0.74 4.31
C GLU A 219 -26.78 -0.36 5.49
N ALA A 220 -26.19 -1.38 6.15
CA ALA A 220 -25.29 -1.19 7.30
C ALA A 220 -23.84 -0.95 6.82
N VAL A 221 -23.59 0.20 6.21
CA VAL A 221 -22.32 0.53 5.57
C VAL A 221 -21.15 0.61 6.53
N GLY A 222 -21.39 0.95 7.79
CA GLY A 222 -20.36 0.97 8.83
C GLY A 222 -19.81 -0.42 9.14
N ILE A 223 -20.67 -1.43 9.20
CA ILE A 223 -20.25 -2.83 9.40
C ILE A 223 -19.47 -3.32 8.18
N ILE A 224 -19.94 -3.01 6.95
CA ILE A 224 -19.24 -3.36 5.71
C ILE A 224 -17.82 -2.74 5.70
N ALA A 225 -17.71 -1.48 6.06
CA ALA A 225 -16.42 -0.78 6.15
C ALA A 225 -15.49 -1.44 7.20
N ALA A 226 -16.01 -1.74 8.39
CA ALA A 226 -15.23 -2.38 9.45
C ALA A 226 -14.71 -3.77 9.04
N GLN A 227 -15.54 -4.56 8.38
CA GLN A 227 -15.18 -5.87 7.85
C GLN A 227 -14.15 -5.76 6.71
N SER A 228 -14.32 -4.81 5.79
CA SER A 228 -13.39 -4.57 4.68
C SER A 228 -12.02 -4.09 5.13
N ILE A 229 -11.95 -3.38 6.26
CA ILE A 229 -10.68 -2.97 6.90
C ILE A 229 -10.05 -4.13 7.67
N GLY A 230 -10.87 -4.95 8.34
CA GLY A 230 -10.42 -6.03 9.20
C GLY A 230 -9.94 -7.28 8.47
N GLU A 231 -10.56 -7.62 7.34
CA GLU A 231 -10.21 -8.81 6.57
C GLU A 231 -8.75 -8.79 6.08
N PRO A 232 -8.24 -7.73 5.40
CA PRO A 232 -6.84 -7.68 4.98
C PRO A 232 -5.85 -7.74 6.15
N GLY A 233 -6.24 -7.26 7.33
CA GLY A 233 -5.42 -7.34 8.53
C GLY A 233 -5.03 -8.79 8.86
N THR A 234 -5.95 -9.72 8.75
CA THR A 234 -5.71 -11.15 8.96
C THR A 234 -4.84 -11.75 7.86
N GLN A 235 -5.05 -11.37 6.58
CA GLN A 235 -4.23 -11.85 5.46
C GLN A 235 -2.80 -11.30 5.48
N LEU A 236 -2.60 -10.05 5.86
CA LEU A 236 -1.27 -9.44 6.03
C LEU A 236 -0.43 -10.19 7.07
N THR A 237 -1.06 -10.73 8.12
CA THR A 237 -0.36 -11.55 9.13
C THR A 237 0.12 -12.88 8.55
N MET A 238 -0.65 -13.48 7.65
CA MET A 238 -0.26 -14.72 6.96
C MET A 238 0.88 -14.49 5.94
N ARG A 239 0.92 -13.34 5.27
CA ARG A 239 1.98 -13.04 4.29
C ARG A 239 3.37 -12.90 4.93
N THR A 240 3.49 -12.43 6.14
CA THR A 240 4.78 -12.35 6.85
C THR A 240 5.42 -13.72 7.09
N PHE A 241 4.62 -14.77 7.24
CA PHE A 241 5.10 -16.15 7.36
C PHE A 241 5.74 -16.67 6.05
N HIS A 242 5.15 -16.33 4.89
CA HIS A 242 5.65 -16.78 3.59
C HIS A 242 6.99 -16.15 3.17
N ILE A 243 7.38 -15.03 3.74
CA ILE A 243 8.68 -14.37 3.48
C ILE A 243 9.81 -15.06 4.25
N GLY A 244 9.48 -15.86 5.28
CA GLY A 244 10.42 -16.75 5.96
C GLY A 244 11.59 -16.04 6.67
N GLY A 245 11.40 -14.79 7.12
CA GLY A 245 12.43 -14.03 7.84
C GLY A 245 13.58 -13.52 6.97
N VAL A 246 13.46 -13.57 5.65
CA VAL A 246 14.43 -12.95 4.73
C VAL A 246 14.37 -11.44 4.93
N ALA A 247 15.52 -10.81 5.15
CA ALA A 247 15.65 -9.37 5.24
C ALA A 247 15.27 -8.77 3.88
N GLN A 248 14.17 -8.02 3.84
CA GLN A 248 13.87 -7.18 2.68
C GLN A 248 14.78 -5.96 2.77
N GLY A 249 15.66 -5.81 1.80
CA GLY A 249 16.53 -4.66 1.65
C GLY A 249 15.78 -3.42 1.18
N GLY A 250 14.84 -2.99 1.98
CA GLY A 250 14.17 -1.69 1.91
C GLY A 250 14.52 -0.93 3.20
N GLN A 251 15.80 -0.74 3.45
CA GLN A 251 16.18 0.32 4.36
C GLN A 251 15.70 1.63 3.72
N GLN A 252 14.87 2.36 4.44
CA GLN A 252 14.66 3.76 4.13
C GLN A 252 16.04 4.38 3.98
N SER A 253 16.41 4.76 2.77
CA SER A 253 17.68 5.41 2.47
C SER A 253 17.74 6.84 3.04
N PHE A 254 16.65 7.27 3.66
CA PHE A 254 16.49 8.57 4.30
C PHE A 254 15.70 8.43 5.61
N GLN A 255 15.95 9.31 6.54
CA GLN A 255 15.21 9.45 7.78
C GLN A 255 14.77 10.90 7.90
N ASP A 256 13.46 11.11 7.94
CA ASP A 256 12.88 12.44 8.08
C ASP A 256 13.02 12.95 9.52
N ALA A 257 13.42 14.20 9.66
CA ALA A 257 13.42 14.87 10.95
C ALA A 257 11.98 15.30 11.29
N SER A 258 11.55 15.02 12.51
CA SER A 258 10.22 15.41 13.01
C SER A 258 10.07 16.92 13.24
N GLN A 259 11.18 17.67 13.29
CA GLN A 259 11.21 19.11 13.50
C GLN A 259 12.31 19.76 12.66
N ALA A 260 12.11 21.03 12.29
CA ALA A 260 13.12 21.81 11.60
C ALA A 260 14.26 22.20 12.58
N GLY A 261 15.50 22.00 12.17
CA GLY A 261 16.66 22.31 13.01
C GLY A 261 17.98 22.01 12.29
N LYS A 262 19.10 22.16 13.00
CA LYS A 262 20.43 21.77 12.52
C LYS A 262 20.75 20.33 12.93
N ILE A 263 21.26 19.54 11.98
CA ILE A 263 21.67 18.16 12.25
C ILE A 263 23.07 18.19 12.87
N ASP A 264 23.18 17.59 14.06
CA ASP A 264 24.46 17.31 14.73
C ASP A 264 24.68 15.81 14.78
N ILE A 265 25.86 15.34 14.36
CA ILE A 265 26.20 13.92 14.32
C ILE A 265 27.15 13.61 15.46
N ARG A 266 26.68 12.86 16.45
CA ARG A 266 27.47 12.50 17.64
C ARG A 266 27.94 11.05 17.57
N LYS A 267 29.11 10.80 18.18
CA LYS A 267 29.72 9.45 18.25
C LYS A 267 29.97 8.79 16.90
N ALA A 268 30.23 9.61 15.87
CA ALA A 268 30.49 9.12 14.52
C ALA A 268 31.95 9.18 14.13
N ASN A 269 32.44 8.11 13.50
CA ASN A 269 33.68 8.16 12.71
C ASN A 269 33.30 8.50 11.27
N ILE A 270 33.73 9.64 10.77
CA ILE A 270 33.43 10.11 9.43
C ILE A 270 34.66 9.80 8.53
N LEU A 271 34.42 9.04 7.48
CA LEU A 271 35.40 8.76 6.42
C LEU A 271 34.94 9.43 5.13
N VAL A 272 35.90 9.93 4.36
CA VAL A 272 35.61 10.50 3.04
C VAL A 272 35.88 9.40 1.99
N ASN A 273 34.88 9.10 1.16
CA ASN A 273 35.00 8.14 0.06
C ASN A 273 35.90 8.71 -1.07
N ARG A 274 36.30 7.87 -2.01
CA ARG A 274 37.09 8.27 -3.20
C ARG A 274 36.35 9.32 -4.06
N ASP A 275 35.03 9.35 -4.00
CA ASP A 275 34.18 10.28 -4.72
C ASP A 275 33.90 11.59 -3.96
N GLY A 276 34.53 11.78 -2.79
CA GLY A 276 34.40 12.98 -1.95
C GLY A 276 33.18 12.98 -1.02
N GLU A 277 32.44 11.91 -0.95
CA GLU A 277 31.25 11.78 -0.08
C GLU A 277 31.68 11.42 1.36
N GLN A 278 31.04 12.02 2.33
CA GLN A 278 31.25 11.73 3.75
C GLN A 278 30.38 10.51 4.16
N ILE A 279 31.07 9.42 4.52
CA ILE A 279 30.42 8.21 5.01
C ILE A 279 30.60 8.11 6.52
N VAL A 280 29.49 7.97 7.21
CA VAL A 280 29.48 7.79 8.66
C VAL A 280 29.63 6.32 9.00
N MET A 281 30.72 5.98 9.71
CA MET A 281 31.02 4.61 10.14
C MET A 281 30.79 4.50 11.65
N GLY A 282 29.90 3.59 12.06
CA GLY A 282 29.69 3.33 13.48
C GLY A 282 28.34 2.63 13.75
N ARG A 283 28.31 1.77 14.77
CA ARG A 283 27.09 1.06 15.19
C ARG A 283 26.21 1.89 16.13
N ASN A 284 26.78 2.92 16.79
CA ASN A 284 26.10 3.73 17.81
C ASN A 284 26.15 5.22 17.44
N VAL A 285 25.92 5.54 16.19
CA VAL A 285 25.86 6.93 15.71
C VAL A 285 24.54 7.54 16.14
N GLU A 286 24.61 8.70 16.75
CA GLU A 286 23.42 9.47 17.16
C GLU A 286 23.27 10.67 16.22
N LEU A 287 22.14 10.73 15.52
CA LEU A 287 21.73 11.92 14.78
C LEU A 287 20.81 12.74 15.69
N VAL A 288 21.23 13.92 16.01
CA VAL A 288 20.48 14.85 16.87
C VAL A 288 20.08 16.06 16.04
N VAL A 289 18.79 16.38 16.05
CA VAL A 289 18.29 17.63 15.48
C VAL A 289 18.29 18.66 16.60
N VAL A 290 19.07 19.72 16.44
CA VAL A 290 19.23 20.77 17.45
C VAL A 290 18.48 22.01 16.96
N ASP A 291 17.64 22.57 17.80
CA ASP A 291 16.91 23.80 17.53
C ASP A 291 17.85 25.02 17.49
N GLU A 292 17.39 26.15 16.98
CA GLU A 292 18.17 27.41 16.90
C GLU A 292 18.73 27.90 18.26
N ASN A 293 18.14 27.42 19.36
CA ASN A 293 18.54 27.71 20.72
C ASN A 293 19.53 26.71 21.33
N GLY A 294 19.95 25.69 20.61
CA GLY A 294 20.93 24.69 21.03
C GLY A 294 20.38 23.60 21.96
N GLN A 295 19.07 23.43 22.06
CA GLN A 295 18.41 22.35 22.81
C GLN A 295 17.93 21.22 21.93
#